data_833fd671aaf4a96363e49821a9974799
#
_entry.id   833fd671aaf4a96363e49821a9974799
#
_cell.length_a   1.000
_cell.length_b   1.000
_cell.length_c   1.000
_cell.angle_alpha   90.00
_cell.angle_beta   90.00
_cell.angle_gamma   90.00
#
_symmetry.space_group_name_H-M   'P 1'
#
loop_
_entity.id
_entity.type
_entity.pdbx_description
1 polymer ?
#
loop_
_entity_poly.entity_id
_entity_poly.type
_entity_poly.pdbx_seq_one_letter_code
_entity_poly.pdbx_strand_id
1 'polypeptide(L)'
;MKRLSSLLAAGALTAAVLVSPVAGAASLTPQEVAGETALSTVSDLQPTPEVESQKWFEYFKDDERVLKLEATSPSMNGRVIPLAVIPAQNPDRPTIYLLNGAGSAEQDSDWLYMSDVVDFYAEKDVNVVVPQAGAFSYYTDWLEDPNGKYLKGPQKWETFLTKELPGPLEARLNANNKRAIAGMSMSATSSLLMAQHNPGFYDAVGSYAGCAATAYPLEYEFLRLTVNRGGGSPEQMWGPMGSPYNRYNDALMNSEKLRGTKLYISSASGLAGEQDTPSYYISKGYNPLAAYAGSAQLQVEGGVIEAAVNHCTHMLKAKLDKQNIPATYN
;
A
#
# COMPACT_ATOMS: atom_id res chain seq x y z
N MET A 1 35.86 -71.82 46.51
CA MET A 1 36.35 -72.83 45.55
C MET A 1 35.31 -73.02 44.49
N LYS A 2 35.72 -73.09 43.23
CA LYS A 2 35.01 -73.30 41.98
C LYS A 2 34.44 -72.01 41.30
N ARG A 3 35.25 -71.64 40.30
CA ARG A 3 34.91 -70.69 39.22
C ARG A 3 33.88 -71.34 38.26
N LEU A 4 32.93 -70.59 37.83
CA LEU A 4 32.20 -70.91 36.58
C LEU A 4 32.17 -69.64 35.71
N SER A 5 32.80 -69.79 34.57
CA SER A 5 32.82 -68.85 33.44
C SER A 5 31.53 -69.05 32.66
N SER A 6 30.80 -68.01 32.34
CA SER A 6 29.76 -68.06 31.34
C SER A 6 29.97 -66.95 30.33
N LEU A 7 30.13 -67.33 29.08
CA LEU A 7 30.20 -66.52 27.87
C LEU A 7 28.85 -65.83 27.68
N LEU A 8 28.94 -64.53 27.46
CA LEU A 8 27.82 -63.71 26.96
C LEU A 8 28.09 -63.41 25.47
N ALA A 9 27.28 -63.99 24.62
CA ALA A 9 27.21 -63.66 23.21
C ALA A 9 26.55 -62.30 23.03
N ALA A 10 27.26 -61.34 22.44
CA ALA A 10 26.70 -60.05 22.06
C ALA A 10 25.94 -60.17 20.73
N GLY A 11 24.62 -60.13 20.80
CA GLY A 11 23.75 -59.96 19.63
C GLY A 11 23.60 -58.48 19.32
N ALA A 12 24.16 -58.03 18.20
CA ALA A 12 23.98 -56.71 17.70
C ALA A 12 22.59 -56.59 17.04
N LEU A 13 21.63 -55.91 17.72
CA LEU A 13 20.42 -55.43 17.10
C LEU A 13 20.69 -54.12 16.37
N THR A 14 20.79 -54.13 15.05
CA THR A 14 20.74 -52.92 14.25
C THR A 14 19.30 -52.43 14.15
N ALA A 15 18.99 -51.43 14.95
CA ALA A 15 17.74 -50.67 14.78
C ALA A 15 17.89 -49.74 13.56
N ALA A 16 17.20 -50.10 12.47
CA ALA A 16 17.04 -49.21 11.33
C ALA A 16 16.07 -48.07 11.75
N VAL A 17 16.60 -46.88 11.97
CA VAL A 17 15.80 -45.68 12.11
C VAL A 17 15.30 -45.31 10.74
N LEU A 18 14.03 -45.57 10.48
CA LEU A 18 13.31 -45.02 9.34
C LEU A 18 13.11 -43.50 9.60
N VAL A 19 14.00 -42.69 9.06
CA VAL A 19 13.81 -41.26 8.96
C VAL A 19 12.73 -41.02 7.89
N SER A 20 11.49 -40.83 8.29
CA SER A 20 10.48 -40.30 7.41
C SER A 20 10.90 -38.89 6.99
N PRO A 21 10.89 -38.54 5.69
CA PRO A 21 11.13 -37.15 5.29
C PRO A 21 10.00 -36.31 5.87
N VAL A 22 10.34 -35.37 6.74
CA VAL A 22 9.46 -34.27 7.12
C VAL A 22 9.14 -33.56 5.81
N ALA A 23 7.88 -33.61 5.41
CA ALA A 23 7.40 -32.80 4.30
C ALA A 23 7.75 -31.34 4.59
N GLY A 24 8.65 -30.80 3.77
CA GLY A 24 9.07 -29.42 3.88
C GLY A 24 7.85 -28.52 3.87
N ALA A 25 7.76 -27.63 4.85
CA ALA A 25 6.79 -26.55 4.84
C ALA A 25 6.93 -25.83 3.50
N ALA A 26 5.89 -25.89 2.68
CA ALA A 26 5.85 -25.18 1.41
C ALA A 26 6.06 -23.70 1.71
N SER A 27 7.08 -23.12 1.11
CA SER A 27 7.31 -21.68 1.11
C SER A 27 6.08 -21.02 0.50
N LEU A 28 5.31 -20.31 1.31
CA LEU A 28 4.16 -19.51 0.86
C LEU A 28 4.60 -18.14 0.27
N THR A 29 5.74 -18.11 -0.39
CA THR A 29 5.98 -17.03 -1.36
C THR A 29 5.12 -17.35 -2.58
N PRO A 30 4.43 -16.34 -3.19
CA PRO A 30 3.78 -16.56 -4.46
C PRO A 30 4.83 -17.14 -5.41
N GLN A 31 4.66 -18.38 -5.80
CA GLN A 31 5.53 -19.03 -6.78
C GLN A 31 5.32 -18.23 -8.06
N GLU A 32 6.36 -17.60 -8.56
CA GLU A 32 6.36 -17.04 -9.91
C GLU A 32 5.96 -18.15 -10.84
N VAL A 33 4.69 -18.18 -11.23
CA VAL A 33 4.26 -18.88 -12.40
C VAL A 33 4.93 -18.13 -13.54
N ALA A 34 5.97 -18.71 -14.11
CA ALA A 34 6.68 -18.18 -15.26
C ALA A 34 5.77 -18.26 -16.49
N GLY A 35 4.74 -17.44 -16.50
CA GLY A 35 3.87 -17.10 -17.60
C GLY A 35 3.96 -15.60 -17.77
N GLU A 36 4.05 -15.15 -19.00
CA GLU A 36 4.01 -13.75 -19.35
C GLU A 36 2.76 -13.11 -18.72
N THR A 37 2.92 -12.16 -17.79
CA THR A 37 1.80 -11.49 -17.14
C THR A 37 1.02 -10.72 -18.21
N ALA A 38 -0.28 -10.99 -18.35
CA ALA A 38 -1.12 -10.28 -19.28
C ALA A 38 -1.15 -8.78 -18.89
N LEU A 39 -1.00 -7.91 -19.87
CA LEU A 39 -0.96 -6.48 -19.66
C LEU A 39 -2.36 -5.86 -19.58
N SER A 40 -2.46 -4.73 -18.92
CA SER A 40 -3.66 -3.89 -18.90
C SER A 40 -4.01 -3.38 -20.29
N THR A 41 -5.31 -3.26 -20.59
CA THR A 41 -5.79 -2.40 -21.65
C THR A 41 -6.03 -1.03 -21.04
N VAL A 42 -5.46 0.03 -21.63
CA VAL A 42 -5.63 1.42 -21.19
C VAL A 42 -6.42 2.19 -22.24
N SER A 43 -7.54 2.77 -21.84
CA SER A 43 -8.44 3.55 -22.70
C SER A 43 -8.91 4.83 -22.03
N ASP A 44 -9.63 5.66 -22.78
CA ASP A 44 -10.35 6.79 -22.19
C ASP A 44 -11.49 6.26 -21.33
N LEU A 45 -11.66 6.88 -20.16
CA LEU A 45 -12.63 6.46 -19.16
C LEU A 45 -14.06 6.49 -19.73
N GLN A 46 -14.76 5.39 -19.56
CA GLN A 46 -16.20 5.31 -19.76
C GLN A 46 -16.86 5.34 -18.38
N PRO A 47 -17.25 6.53 -17.86
CA PRO A 47 -17.67 6.64 -16.49
C PRO A 47 -18.97 5.89 -16.24
N THR A 48 -18.99 5.10 -15.19
CA THR A 48 -20.22 4.49 -14.66
C THR A 48 -20.93 5.50 -13.75
N PRO A 49 -22.23 5.33 -13.44
CA PRO A 49 -22.93 6.19 -12.50
C PRO A 49 -22.25 6.27 -11.12
N GLU A 50 -21.56 5.21 -10.72
CA GLU A 50 -20.77 5.18 -9.48
C GLU A 50 -19.57 6.14 -9.58
N VAL A 51 -18.82 6.10 -10.68
CA VAL A 51 -17.69 7.02 -10.92
C VAL A 51 -18.18 8.46 -11.05
N GLU A 52 -19.28 8.69 -11.76
CA GLU A 52 -19.86 10.03 -11.93
C GLU A 52 -20.27 10.68 -10.59
N SER A 53 -20.61 9.87 -9.59
CA SER A 53 -20.97 10.35 -8.25
C SER A 53 -19.77 10.66 -7.35
N GLN A 54 -18.55 10.29 -7.73
CA GLN A 54 -17.33 10.54 -6.96
C GLN A 54 -16.89 11.99 -7.11
N LYS A 55 -16.41 12.59 -6.01
CA LYS A 55 -16.05 14.02 -5.98
C LYS A 55 -14.90 14.38 -6.93
N TRP A 56 -13.89 13.54 -7.06
CA TRP A 56 -12.80 13.81 -8.02
C TRP A 56 -13.34 13.96 -9.45
N PHE A 57 -14.29 13.11 -9.86
CA PHE A 57 -14.85 13.17 -11.19
C PHE A 57 -15.76 14.40 -11.34
N GLU A 58 -16.64 14.67 -10.37
CA GLU A 58 -17.48 15.87 -10.36
C GLU A 58 -16.67 17.15 -10.54
N TYR A 59 -15.56 17.28 -9.81
CA TYR A 59 -14.72 18.49 -9.84
C TYR A 59 -13.82 18.59 -11.06
N PHE A 60 -13.32 17.49 -11.60
CA PHE A 60 -12.30 17.51 -12.64
C PHE A 60 -12.74 16.95 -14.00
N LYS A 61 -14.03 16.58 -14.17
CA LYS A 61 -14.53 16.02 -15.44
C LYS A 61 -14.26 16.94 -16.64
N ASP A 62 -14.36 18.26 -16.45
CA ASP A 62 -14.15 19.29 -17.49
C ASP A 62 -12.76 19.95 -17.42
N ASP A 63 -11.89 19.53 -16.50
CA ASP A 63 -10.52 20.04 -16.38
C ASP A 63 -9.59 19.33 -17.38
N GLU A 64 -9.11 20.06 -18.37
CA GLU A 64 -8.20 19.53 -19.43
C GLU A 64 -6.82 19.13 -18.91
N ARG A 65 -6.42 19.59 -17.72
CA ARG A 65 -5.15 19.20 -17.08
C ARG A 65 -5.18 17.77 -16.53
N VAL A 66 -6.36 17.18 -16.43
CA VAL A 66 -6.56 15.82 -15.91
C VAL A 66 -7.11 14.94 -17.02
N LEU A 67 -6.34 13.98 -17.50
CA LEU A 67 -6.84 12.92 -18.36
C LEU A 67 -7.63 11.92 -17.53
N LYS A 68 -8.83 11.60 -17.97
CA LYS A 68 -9.68 10.59 -17.38
C LYS A 68 -9.50 9.31 -18.17
N LEU A 69 -8.74 8.37 -17.62
CA LEU A 69 -8.43 7.08 -18.22
C LEU A 69 -9.04 5.95 -17.42
N GLU A 70 -9.06 4.77 -18.01
CA GLU A 70 -9.34 3.52 -17.31
C GLU A 70 -8.35 2.44 -17.73
N ALA A 71 -8.09 1.51 -16.84
CA ALA A 71 -7.25 0.35 -17.13
C ALA A 71 -7.92 -0.93 -16.62
N THR A 72 -7.81 -2.01 -17.39
CA THR A 72 -8.24 -3.32 -16.96
C THR A 72 -7.13 -4.00 -16.17
N SER A 73 -7.50 -4.83 -15.17
CA SER A 73 -6.54 -5.71 -14.49
C SER A 73 -6.88 -7.17 -14.77
N PRO A 74 -6.08 -7.85 -15.60
CA PRO A 74 -6.24 -9.28 -15.87
C PRO A 74 -6.20 -10.15 -14.61
N SER A 75 -5.27 -9.87 -13.66
CA SER A 75 -5.15 -10.60 -12.40
C SER A 75 -6.32 -10.37 -11.44
N MET A 76 -7.13 -9.34 -11.68
CA MET A 76 -8.37 -9.06 -10.94
C MET A 76 -9.62 -9.35 -11.79
N ASN A 77 -9.57 -10.41 -12.61
CA ASN A 77 -10.68 -10.86 -13.47
C ASN A 77 -11.19 -9.78 -14.45
N GLY A 78 -10.29 -8.96 -14.99
CA GLY A 78 -10.65 -7.89 -15.92
C GLY A 78 -11.30 -6.68 -15.23
N ARG A 79 -11.12 -6.49 -13.92
CA ARG A 79 -11.62 -5.31 -13.20
C ARG A 79 -11.17 -4.05 -13.91
N VAL A 80 -12.11 -3.15 -14.16
CA VAL A 80 -11.85 -1.81 -14.70
C VAL A 80 -11.53 -0.86 -13.54
N ILE A 81 -10.42 -0.16 -13.65
CA ILE A 81 -9.89 0.74 -12.64
C ILE A 81 -9.81 2.13 -13.25
N PRO A 82 -10.61 3.11 -12.77
CA PRO A 82 -10.49 4.49 -13.19
C PRO A 82 -9.15 5.08 -12.76
N LEU A 83 -8.55 5.87 -13.65
CA LEU A 83 -7.29 6.56 -13.44
C LEU A 83 -7.47 8.05 -13.70
N ALA A 84 -7.13 8.89 -12.73
CA ALA A 84 -6.91 10.31 -12.99
C ALA A 84 -5.43 10.52 -13.28
N VAL A 85 -5.12 11.15 -14.42
CA VAL A 85 -3.73 11.34 -14.85
C VAL A 85 -3.48 12.82 -15.12
N ILE A 86 -2.47 13.39 -14.47
CA ILE A 86 -1.94 14.72 -14.79
C ILE A 86 -0.74 14.47 -15.69
N PRO A 87 -0.84 14.72 -17.02
CA PRO A 87 0.24 14.41 -17.95
C PRO A 87 1.37 15.44 -17.84
N ALA A 88 2.58 14.99 -18.10
CA ALA A 88 3.71 15.89 -18.32
C ALA A 88 3.48 16.76 -19.56
N GLN A 89 4.07 17.95 -19.57
CA GLN A 89 3.97 18.88 -20.72
C GLN A 89 4.85 18.41 -21.90
N ASN A 90 5.92 17.67 -21.63
CA ASN A 90 6.85 17.17 -22.63
C ASN A 90 6.94 15.64 -22.60
N PRO A 91 7.26 14.98 -23.72
CA PRO A 91 7.54 13.55 -23.71
C PRO A 91 8.83 13.22 -22.95
N ASP A 92 9.07 11.94 -22.73
CA ASP A 92 10.28 11.43 -22.05
C ASP A 92 10.42 11.96 -20.62
N ARG A 93 9.30 11.97 -19.90
CA ARG A 93 9.23 12.38 -18.48
C ARG A 93 8.93 11.21 -17.54
N PRO A 94 9.38 11.30 -16.28
CA PRO A 94 9.10 10.27 -15.30
C PRO A 94 7.62 10.21 -14.94
N THR A 95 7.22 9.08 -14.32
CA THR A 95 5.87 8.86 -13.81
C THR A 95 5.87 8.74 -12.31
N ILE A 96 4.97 9.44 -11.64
CA ILE A 96 4.69 9.33 -10.22
C ILE A 96 3.34 8.64 -10.04
N TYR A 97 3.33 7.51 -9.33
CA TYR A 97 2.09 6.85 -8.90
C TYR A 97 1.73 7.35 -7.51
N LEU A 98 0.58 8.04 -7.38
CA LEU A 98 0.05 8.51 -6.10
C LEU A 98 -1.09 7.59 -5.66
N LEU A 99 -0.90 6.89 -4.56
CA LEU A 99 -1.88 5.97 -4.00
C LEU A 99 -2.72 6.66 -2.94
N ASN A 100 -4.01 6.46 -2.99
CA ASN A 100 -4.98 7.07 -2.08
C ASN A 100 -4.94 6.44 -0.68
N GLY A 101 -5.48 7.16 0.31
CA GLY A 101 -5.71 6.65 1.66
C GLY A 101 -6.75 5.53 1.72
N ALA A 102 -7.13 5.13 2.93
CA ALA A 102 -7.99 3.97 3.13
C ALA A 102 -9.35 4.05 2.39
N GLY A 103 -9.97 5.23 2.36
CA GLY A 103 -11.28 5.42 1.70
C GLY A 103 -11.21 5.49 0.18
N SER A 104 -10.05 5.84 -0.37
CA SER A 104 -9.85 6.08 -1.81
C SER A 104 -10.95 6.95 -2.42
N ALA A 105 -11.11 6.95 -3.74
CA ALA A 105 -12.17 7.70 -4.41
C ALA A 105 -13.58 7.18 -4.08
N GLU A 106 -13.70 5.91 -3.71
CA GLU A 106 -14.98 5.31 -3.30
C GLU A 106 -15.59 5.93 -2.04
N GLN A 107 -14.79 6.70 -1.27
CA GLN A 107 -15.24 7.46 -0.10
C GLN A 107 -14.81 8.94 -0.15
N ASP A 108 -14.65 9.50 -1.33
CA ASP A 108 -14.23 10.90 -1.54
C ASP A 108 -12.99 11.27 -0.71
N SER A 109 -12.03 10.35 -0.62
CA SER A 109 -10.79 10.46 0.18
C SER A 109 -9.56 10.20 -0.68
N ASP A 110 -9.49 10.91 -1.78
CA ASP A 110 -8.44 10.80 -2.79
C ASP A 110 -7.61 12.08 -2.90
N TRP A 111 -6.44 11.97 -3.57
CA TRP A 111 -5.52 13.08 -3.75
C TRP A 111 -6.13 14.26 -4.49
N LEU A 112 -6.98 14.02 -5.50
CA LEU A 112 -7.51 15.11 -6.31
C LEU A 112 -8.51 15.96 -5.52
N TYR A 113 -9.42 15.30 -4.79
CA TYR A 113 -10.46 16.02 -4.03
C TYR A 113 -9.92 16.64 -2.75
N MET A 114 -8.97 15.97 -2.07
CA MET A 114 -8.52 16.36 -0.73
C MET A 114 -7.31 17.29 -0.74
N SER A 115 -6.72 17.61 -1.91
CA SER A 115 -5.51 18.43 -1.99
C SER A 115 -5.47 19.27 -3.27
N ASP A 116 -4.48 20.13 -3.36
CA ASP A 116 -4.15 20.93 -4.54
C ASP A 116 -3.21 20.21 -5.52
N VAL A 117 -3.25 18.88 -5.54
CA VAL A 117 -2.33 18.03 -6.31
C VAL A 117 -2.31 18.38 -7.80
N VAL A 118 -3.47 18.72 -8.38
CA VAL A 118 -3.57 19.10 -9.81
C VAL A 118 -2.83 20.41 -10.06
N ASP A 119 -3.07 21.43 -9.26
CA ASP A 119 -2.41 22.74 -9.38
C ASP A 119 -0.90 22.61 -9.13
N PHE A 120 -0.50 21.79 -8.15
CA PHE A 120 0.90 21.57 -7.82
C PHE A 120 1.67 20.86 -8.94
N TYR A 121 1.11 19.80 -9.53
CA TYR A 121 1.85 18.99 -10.52
C TYR A 121 1.69 19.46 -11.95
N ALA A 122 0.66 20.22 -12.29
CA ALA A 122 0.45 20.73 -13.66
C ALA A 122 1.66 21.50 -14.23
N GLU A 123 2.49 22.09 -13.35
CA GLU A 123 3.67 22.87 -13.75
C GLU A 123 5.00 22.11 -13.54
N LYS A 124 4.99 20.85 -13.08
CA LYS A 124 6.22 20.13 -12.72
C LYS A 124 6.82 19.30 -13.84
N ASP A 125 6.18 19.22 -14.99
CA ASP A 125 6.62 18.44 -16.15
C ASP A 125 6.94 16.97 -15.81
N VAL A 126 6.05 16.33 -15.06
CA VAL A 126 6.07 14.92 -14.70
C VAL A 126 4.68 14.32 -14.91
N ASN A 127 4.61 13.04 -15.27
CA ASN A 127 3.33 12.33 -15.30
C ASN A 127 2.93 11.94 -13.88
N VAL A 128 1.69 12.23 -13.50
CA VAL A 128 1.13 11.79 -12.21
C VAL A 128 -0.06 10.91 -12.45
N VAL A 129 -0.06 9.72 -11.87
CA VAL A 129 -1.12 8.71 -12.02
C VAL A 129 -1.74 8.43 -10.68
N VAL A 130 -3.04 8.64 -10.56
CA VAL A 130 -3.82 8.40 -9.34
C VAL A 130 -4.91 7.37 -9.65
N PRO A 131 -4.76 6.11 -9.22
CA PRO A 131 -5.85 5.14 -9.30
C PRO A 131 -7.03 5.58 -8.45
N GLN A 132 -8.21 5.69 -9.05
CA GLN A 132 -9.44 6.16 -8.39
C GLN A 132 -10.31 5.00 -7.90
N ALA A 133 -9.63 4.00 -7.35
CA ALA A 133 -10.23 2.81 -6.75
C ALA A 133 -9.23 2.17 -5.78
N GLY A 134 -9.66 1.18 -5.00
CA GLY A 134 -8.80 0.41 -4.12
C GLY A 134 -9.01 0.70 -2.63
N ALA A 135 -10.19 1.21 -2.26
CA ALA A 135 -10.54 1.44 -0.87
C ALA A 135 -10.25 0.21 0.00
N PHE A 136 -9.52 0.42 1.08
CA PHE A 136 -9.15 -0.58 2.11
C PHE A 136 -8.28 -1.74 1.63
N SER A 137 -7.80 -1.73 0.39
CA SER A 137 -7.06 -2.85 -0.21
C SER A 137 -5.59 -2.94 0.20
N TYR A 138 -5.03 -1.90 0.81
CA TYR A 138 -3.58 -1.72 0.98
C TYR A 138 -2.80 -1.78 -0.33
N TYR A 139 -3.46 -1.76 -1.48
CA TYR A 139 -2.81 -1.88 -2.79
C TYR A 139 -1.80 -3.03 -2.88
N THR A 140 -2.09 -4.16 -2.24
CA THR A 140 -1.24 -5.36 -2.23
C THR A 140 -1.98 -6.57 -2.82
N ASP A 141 -1.26 -7.67 -3.02
CA ASP A 141 -1.84 -8.92 -3.45
C ASP A 141 -2.33 -9.70 -2.24
N TRP A 142 -3.61 -10.00 -2.19
CA TRP A 142 -4.24 -10.74 -1.11
C TRP A 142 -4.13 -12.24 -1.30
N LEU A 143 -4.07 -12.98 -0.20
CA LEU A 143 -4.08 -14.45 -0.21
C LEU A 143 -5.46 -15.01 -0.55
N GLU A 144 -6.52 -14.41 -0.03
CA GLU A 144 -7.90 -14.85 -0.21
C GLU A 144 -8.77 -13.70 -0.76
N ASP A 145 -9.75 -14.05 -1.57
CA ASP A 145 -10.68 -13.09 -2.14
C ASP A 145 -11.70 -12.64 -1.08
N PRO A 146 -11.74 -11.36 -0.71
CA PRO A 146 -12.75 -10.86 0.20
C PRO A 146 -14.12 -10.73 -0.50
N ASN A 147 -15.19 -10.72 0.32
CA ASN A 147 -16.56 -10.46 -0.13
C ASN A 147 -17.23 -9.45 0.79
N GLY A 148 -16.63 -8.30 0.94
CA GLY A 148 -17.08 -7.20 1.79
C GLY A 148 -17.80 -6.09 1.05
N LYS A 149 -18.01 -4.97 1.75
CA LYS A 149 -18.71 -3.81 1.19
C LYS A 149 -17.90 -3.15 0.06
N TYR A 150 -16.61 -2.87 0.30
CA TYR A 150 -15.70 -2.25 -0.65
C TYR A 150 -14.72 -3.25 -1.27
N LEU A 151 -14.33 -4.26 -0.52
CA LEU A 151 -13.39 -5.29 -0.92
C LEU A 151 -14.14 -6.49 -1.48
N LYS A 152 -14.11 -6.68 -2.78
CA LYS A 152 -14.82 -7.78 -3.48
C LYS A 152 -13.91 -8.44 -4.51
N GLY A 153 -13.89 -9.78 -4.52
CA GLY A 153 -13.13 -10.59 -5.46
C GLY A 153 -11.62 -10.41 -5.34
N PRO A 154 -10.85 -10.85 -6.34
CA PRO A 154 -9.40 -10.81 -6.29
C PRO A 154 -8.87 -9.41 -6.02
N GLN A 155 -7.91 -9.31 -5.09
CA GLN A 155 -7.18 -8.09 -4.77
C GLN A 155 -5.72 -8.33 -5.16
N LYS A 156 -5.35 -8.01 -6.40
CA LYS A 156 -4.01 -8.19 -6.96
C LYS A 156 -3.40 -6.85 -7.37
N TRP A 157 -3.45 -5.90 -6.43
CA TRP A 157 -3.09 -4.52 -6.68
C TRP A 157 -1.60 -4.32 -6.92
N GLU A 158 -0.73 -5.05 -6.21
CA GLU A 158 0.71 -4.98 -6.46
C GLU A 158 1.02 -5.50 -7.87
N THR A 159 0.46 -6.63 -8.26
CA THR A 159 0.58 -7.16 -9.63
C THR A 159 0.08 -6.14 -10.65
N PHE A 160 -1.08 -5.52 -10.43
CA PHE A 160 -1.62 -4.49 -11.31
C PHE A 160 -0.65 -3.30 -11.46
N LEU A 161 -0.20 -2.72 -10.34
CA LEU A 161 0.60 -1.49 -10.32
C LEU A 161 2.06 -1.69 -10.74
N THR A 162 2.58 -2.91 -10.72
CA THR A 162 4.00 -3.17 -11.03
C THR A 162 4.22 -4.00 -12.30
N LYS A 163 3.23 -4.77 -12.74
CA LYS A 163 3.38 -5.70 -13.86
C LYS A 163 2.40 -5.45 -15.00
N GLU A 164 1.13 -5.14 -14.70
CA GLU A 164 0.09 -5.03 -15.72
C GLU A 164 -0.02 -3.61 -16.31
N LEU A 165 -0.11 -2.59 -15.43
CA LEU A 165 -0.41 -1.21 -15.79
C LEU A 165 0.76 -0.43 -16.40
N PRO A 166 2.01 -0.49 -15.84
CA PRO A 166 3.05 0.49 -16.19
C PRO A 166 3.40 0.50 -17.67
N GLY A 167 3.62 -0.65 -18.29
CA GLY A 167 4.00 -0.73 -19.70
C GLY A 167 3.01 -0.01 -20.63
N PRO A 168 1.74 -0.41 -20.68
CA PRO A 168 0.74 0.21 -21.55
C PRO A 168 0.47 1.68 -21.22
N LEU A 169 0.40 2.03 -19.93
CA LEU A 169 0.11 3.40 -19.51
C LEU A 169 1.27 4.35 -19.86
N GLU A 170 2.49 3.98 -19.51
CA GLU A 170 3.68 4.79 -19.74
C GLU A 170 3.97 4.94 -21.24
N ALA A 171 3.69 3.91 -22.06
CA ALA A 171 3.73 4.02 -23.50
C ALA A 171 2.71 5.05 -24.04
N ARG A 172 1.48 5.05 -23.50
CA ARG A 172 0.44 6.05 -23.85
C ARG A 172 0.85 7.47 -23.48
N LEU A 173 1.58 7.63 -22.36
CA LEU A 173 2.06 8.93 -21.87
C LEU A 173 3.41 9.36 -22.47
N ASN A 174 4.02 8.55 -23.34
CA ASN A 174 5.40 8.75 -23.82
C ASN A 174 6.40 8.97 -22.68
N ALA A 175 6.29 8.21 -21.61
CA ALA A 175 7.13 8.32 -20.41
C ALA A 175 8.48 7.62 -20.59
N ASN A 176 9.46 7.95 -19.73
CA ASN A 176 10.85 7.48 -19.83
C ASN A 176 11.20 6.29 -18.92
N ASN A 177 10.21 5.56 -18.41
CA ASN A 177 10.38 4.44 -17.48
C ASN A 177 11.05 4.77 -16.12
N LYS A 178 11.26 6.05 -15.78
CA LYS A 178 11.63 6.47 -14.43
C LYS A 178 10.38 6.60 -13.59
N ARG A 179 10.39 5.99 -12.41
CA ARG A 179 9.20 5.89 -11.58
C ARG A 179 9.44 6.36 -10.18
N ALA A 180 8.42 7.01 -9.62
CA ALA A 180 8.29 7.21 -8.19
C ALA A 180 6.91 6.71 -7.74
N ILE A 181 6.81 6.33 -6.48
CA ILE A 181 5.54 5.98 -5.84
C ILE A 181 5.39 6.76 -4.55
N ALA A 182 4.21 7.25 -4.28
CA ALA A 182 3.90 7.84 -3.00
C ALA A 182 2.50 7.44 -2.54
N GLY A 183 2.34 7.34 -1.24
CA GLY A 183 1.06 7.00 -0.64
C GLY A 183 0.82 7.76 0.65
N MET A 184 -0.45 7.87 1.03
CA MET A 184 -0.88 8.47 2.29
C MET A 184 -1.63 7.47 3.16
N SER A 185 -1.41 7.52 4.48
CA SER A 185 -2.11 6.66 5.44
C SER A 185 -1.93 5.18 5.08
N MET A 186 -3.00 4.46 4.79
CA MET A 186 -2.97 3.06 4.34
C MET A 186 -1.93 2.81 3.24
N SER A 187 -1.94 3.60 2.19
CA SER A 187 -1.06 3.39 1.05
C SER A 187 0.38 3.91 1.25
N ALA A 188 0.63 4.69 2.29
CA ALA A 188 1.98 5.03 2.70
C ALA A 188 2.77 3.77 3.13
N THR A 189 2.10 2.82 3.79
CA THR A 189 2.63 1.47 4.04
C THR A 189 2.91 0.75 2.71
N SER A 190 1.94 0.78 1.81
CA SER A 190 2.02 0.07 0.52
C SER A 190 3.12 0.60 -0.39
N SER A 191 3.37 1.92 -0.39
CA SER A 191 4.45 2.51 -1.19
C SER A 191 5.83 2.00 -0.78
N LEU A 192 6.06 1.79 0.52
CA LEU A 192 7.27 1.16 1.03
C LEU A 192 7.36 -0.32 0.61
N LEU A 193 6.25 -1.07 0.74
CA LEU A 193 6.20 -2.50 0.37
C LEU A 193 6.48 -2.70 -1.11
N MET A 194 5.86 -1.90 -1.99
CA MET A 194 6.08 -2.02 -3.44
C MET A 194 7.53 -1.81 -3.83
N ALA A 195 8.22 -0.85 -3.22
CA ALA A 195 9.64 -0.65 -3.48
C ALA A 195 10.51 -1.80 -2.94
N GLN A 196 10.15 -2.37 -1.79
CA GLN A 196 10.87 -3.51 -1.20
C GLN A 196 10.67 -4.81 -1.97
N HIS A 197 9.47 -5.03 -2.50
CA HIS A 197 9.15 -6.24 -3.27
C HIS A 197 9.68 -6.17 -4.71
N ASN A 198 9.87 -4.96 -5.24
CA ASN A 198 10.29 -4.70 -6.62
C ASN A 198 11.56 -3.83 -6.65
N PRO A 199 12.73 -4.35 -6.22
CA PRO A 199 13.97 -3.56 -6.13
C PRO A 199 14.35 -2.96 -7.48
N GLY A 200 14.62 -1.65 -7.51
CA GLY A 200 15.01 -0.93 -8.72
C GLY A 200 13.85 -0.55 -9.66
N PHE A 201 12.62 -0.92 -9.33
CA PHE A 201 11.44 -0.53 -10.11
C PHE A 201 11.03 0.93 -9.86
N TYR A 202 11.20 1.42 -8.63
CA TYR A 202 10.97 2.81 -8.23
C TYR A 202 12.28 3.48 -7.81
N ASP A 203 12.57 4.64 -8.39
CA ASP A 203 13.73 5.47 -8.04
C ASP A 203 13.52 6.24 -6.72
N ALA A 204 12.26 6.53 -6.37
CA ALA A 204 11.88 7.26 -5.18
C ALA A 204 10.57 6.78 -4.58
N VAL A 205 10.45 6.91 -3.26
CA VAL A 205 9.26 6.55 -2.47
C VAL A 205 8.89 7.70 -1.54
N GLY A 206 7.60 8.07 -1.55
CA GLY A 206 6.97 8.93 -0.57
C GLY A 206 6.05 8.12 0.37
N SER A 207 6.21 8.27 1.67
CA SER A 207 5.37 7.64 2.68
C SER A 207 4.83 8.70 3.64
N TYR A 208 3.55 9.06 3.49
CA TYR A 208 2.89 10.14 4.23
C TYR A 208 1.93 9.58 5.27
N ALA A 209 2.23 9.74 6.54
CA ALA A 209 1.42 9.28 7.68
C ALA A 209 1.09 7.77 7.61
N GLY A 210 2.08 6.91 7.35
CA GLY A 210 1.95 5.47 7.26
C GLY A 210 2.53 4.70 8.43
N CYS A 211 2.22 3.41 8.52
CA CYS A 211 2.82 2.48 9.46
C CYS A 211 3.61 1.40 8.73
N ALA A 212 4.94 1.44 8.85
CA ALA A 212 5.82 0.45 8.23
C ALA A 212 5.77 -0.92 8.92
N ALA A 213 5.42 -0.94 10.21
CA ALA A 213 5.27 -2.15 11.00
C ALA A 213 3.87 -2.73 10.80
N THR A 214 3.77 -4.00 10.45
CA THR A 214 2.49 -4.67 10.19
C THR A 214 2.42 -6.07 10.81
N ALA A 215 3.52 -6.58 11.31
CA ALA A 215 3.63 -7.91 11.91
C ALA A 215 3.86 -7.86 13.44
N TYR A 216 3.61 -6.72 14.07
CA TYR A 216 3.70 -6.53 15.52
C TYR A 216 2.32 -6.39 16.14
N PRO A 217 2.11 -6.76 17.41
CA PRO A 217 0.76 -6.88 17.98
C PRO A 217 -0.09 -5.60 17.89
N LEU A 218 0.45 -4.44 18.24
CA LEU A 218 -0.30 -3.18 18.23
C LEU A 218 -0.57 -2.71 16.79
N GLU A 219 0.44 -2.75 15.95
CA GLU A 219 0.39 -2.27 14.57
C GLU A 219 -0.48 -3.20 13.70
N TYR A 220 -0.53 -4.49 14.02
CA TYR A 220 -1.46 -5.42 13.38
C TYR A 220 -2.92 -5.09 13.70
N GLU A 221 -3.22 -4.56 14.89
CA GLU A 221 -4.56 -4.08 15.19
C GLU A 221 -4.92 -2.80 14.43
N PHE A 222 -3.96 -1.90 14.15
CA PHE A 222 -4.20 -0.75 13.25
C PHE A 222 -4.54 -1.23 11.84
N LEU A 223 -3.81 -2.23 11.34
CA LEU A 223 -4.09 -2.89 10.09
C LEU A 223 -5.50 -3.49 10.07
N ARG A 224 -5.89 -4.22 11.14
CA ARG A 224 -7.21 -4.83 11.32
C ARG A 224 -8.32 -3.79 11.27
N LEU A 225 -8.18 -2.70 12.02
CA LEU A 225 -9.17 -1.63 12.04
C LEU A 225 -9.41 -1.03 10.66
N THR A 226 -8.36 -0.88 9.87
CA THR A 226 -8.47 -0.36 8.50
C THR A 226 -9.16 -1.35 7.56
N VAL A 227 -8.68 -2.60 7.51
CA VAL A 227 -9.18 -3.62 6.57
C VAL A 227 -10.63 -4.02 6.87
N ASN A 228 -10.99 -4.13 8.16
CA ASN A 228 -12.35 -4.48 8.56
C ASN A 228 -13.39 -3.45 8.09
N ARG A 229 -13.03 -2.17 8.01
CA ARG A 229 -13.93 -1.13 7.45
C ARG A 229 -14.28 -1.39 5.99
N GLY A 230 -13.38 -2.03 5.23
CA GLY A 230 -13.62 -2.45 3.86
C GLY A 230 -14.45 -3.73 3.75
N GLY A 231 -14.60 -4.47 4.85
CA GLY A 231 -15.30 -5.76 4.90
C GLY A 231 -14.40 -6.95 4.58
N GLY A 232 -13.08 -6.82 4.79
CA GLY A 232 -12.09 -7.89 4.74
C GLY A 232 -11.43 -8.09 6.11
N SER A 233 -10.42 -8.94 6.16
CA SER A 233 -9.58 -9.13 7.35
C SER A 233 -8.09 -9.19 7.01
N PRO A 234 -7.20 -8.86 7.97
CA PRO A 234 -5.76 -9.04 7.78
C PRO A 234 -5.37 -10.47 7.44
N GLU A 235 -6.09 -11.45 7.97
CA GLU A 235 -5.86 -12.87 7.73
C GLU A 235 -6.13 -13.24 6.27
N GLN A 236 -7.18 -12.71 5.67
CA GLN A 236 -7.46 -12.85 4.24
C GLN A 236 -6.42 -12.13 3.38
N MET A 237 -5.96 -10.97 3.85
CA MET A 237 -5.00 -10.16 3.13
C MET A 237 -3.59 -10.78 3.15
N TRP A 238 -3.03 -10.99 4.35
CA TRP A 238 -1.63 -11.39 4.51
C TRP A 238 -1.42 -12.62 5.43
N GLY A 239 -2.49 -13.29 5.81
CA GLY A 239 -2.47 -14.40 6.74
C GLY A 239 -2.39 -13.95 8.20
N PRO A 240 -2.36 -14.89 9.15
CA PRO A 240 -2.26 -14.59 10.57
C PRO A 240 -1.02 -13.76 10.89
N MET A 241 -1.11 -12.96 11.97
CA MET A 241 0.01 -12.16 12.46
C MET A 241 1.28 -13.02 12.63
N GLY A 242 2.38 -12.53 12.08
CA GLY A 242 3.68 -13.20 12.15
C GLY A 242 3.84 -14.38 11.18
N SER A 243 2.84 -14.69 10.35
CA SER A 243 2.97 -15.68 9.28
C SER A 243 4.03 -15.25 8.26
N PRO A 244 4.58 -16.15 7.44
CA PRO A 244 5.60 -15.79 6.46
C PRO A 244 5.17 -14.66 5.52
N TYR A 245 3.91 -14.68 5.03
CA TYR A 245 3.43 -13.65 4.12
C TYR A 245 3.10 -12.33 4.84
N ASN A 246 2.61 -12.34 6.08
CA ASN A 246 2.49 -11.13 6.88
C ASN A 246 3.86 -10.49 7.13
N ARG A 247 4.89 -11.28 7.48
CA ARG A 247 6.26 -10.79 7.65
C ARG A 247 6.89 -10.29 6.35
N TYR A 248 6.56 -10.89 5.22
CA TYR A 248 6.96 -10.41 3.89
C TYR A 248 6.38 -9.02 3.63
N ASN A 249 5.14 -8.77 4.06
CA ASN A 249 4.44 -7.49 3.97
C ASN A 249 4.66 -6.57 5.20
N ASP A 250 5.80 -6.69 5.89
CA ASP A 250 6.21 -5.79 6.96
C ASP A 250 7.41 -4.95 6.51
N ALA A 251 7.14 -3.67 6.24
CA ALA A 251 8.16 -2.77 5.71
C ALA A 251 9.25 -2.43 6.71
N LEU A 252 8.96 -2.48 8.02
CA LEU A 252 9.94 -2.28 9.07
C LEU A 252 10.92 -3.47 9.15
N MET A 253 10.40 -4.70 9.11
CA MET A 253 11.25 -5.90 9.13
C MET A 253 12.16 -5.99 7.91
N ASN A 254 11.65 -5.60 6.75
CA ASN A 254 12.33 -5.68 5.46
C ASN A 254 13.01 -4.38 5.03
N SER A 255 13.21 -3.43 5.94
CA SER A 255 13.71 -2.07 5.63
C SER A 255 15.05 -2.02 4.89
N GLU A 256 15.90 -3.05 5.03
CA GLU A 256 17.16 -3.15 4.27
C GLU A 256 16.96 -3.16 2.76
N LYS A 257 15.82 -3.66 2.28
CA LYS A 257 15.47 -3.68 0.85
C LYS A 257 15.18 -2.28 0.27
N LEU A 258 15.03 -1.26 1.12
CA LEU A 258 14.89 0.13 0.69
C LEU A 258 16.22 0.81 0.36
N ARG A 259 17.34 0.14 0.61
CA ARG A 259 18.67 0.67 0.32
C ARG A 259 18.84 0.99 -1.16
N GLY A 260 19.29 2.21 -1.45
CA GLY A 260 19.46 2.71 -2.82
C GLY A 260 18.24 3.43 -3.39
N THR A 261 17.05 3.32 -2.76
CA THR A 261 15.87 4.08 -3.11
C THR A 261 15.86 5.43 -2.39
N LYS A 262 15.47 6.50 -3.05
CA LYS A 262 15.28 7.82 -2.42
C LYS A 262 14.01 7.80 -1.59
N LEU A 263 14.11 8.10 -0.30
CA LEU A 263 13.01 8.02 0.64
C LEU A 263 12.61 9.41 1.14
N TYR A 264 11.33 9.74 1.06
CA TYR A 264 10.71 10.86 1.74
C TYR A 264 9.61 10.33 2.66
N ILE A 265 9.73 10.60 3.95
CA ILE A 265 8.83 10.07 4.99
C ILE A 265 8.33 11.25 5.82
N SER A 266 7.02 11.37 5.95
CA SER A 266 6.42 12.41 6.80
C SER A 266 5.30 11.86 7.66
N SER A 267 5.08 12.49 8.80
CA SER A 267 4.00 12.16 9.73
C SER A 267 3.64 13.40 10.54
N ALA A 268 2.36 13.61 10.77
CA ALA A 268 1.92 14.59 11.75
C ALA A 268 2.19 14.08 13.19
N SER A 269 2.12 14.98 14.15
CA SER A 269 2.41 14.66 15.56
C SER A 269 1.21 14.06 16.32
N GLY A 270 0.01 14.15 15.76
CA GLY A 270 -1.26 13.88 16.46
C GLY A 270 -1.76 15.05 17.33
N LEU A 271 -1.03 16.17 17.35
CA LEU A 271 -1.46 17.40 18.00
C LEU A 271 -2.28 18.24 17.01
N ALA A 272 -3.30 18.94 17.53
CA ALA A 272 -4.13 19.82 16.72
C ALA A 272 -3.29 20.97 16.13
N GLY A 273 -3.34 21.11 14.82
CA GLY A 273 -2.81 22.24 14.09
C GLY A 273 -3.83 23.39 13.98
N GLU A 274 -3.46 24.48 13.32
CA GLU A 274 -4.35 25.62 13.09
C GLU A 274 -5.62 25.21 12.34
N GLN A 275 -5.47 24.35 11.33
CA GLN A 275 -6.58 23.89 10.49
C GLN A 275 -7.56 22.94 11.21
N ASP A 276 -7.16 22.39 12.35
CA ASP A 276 -7.98 21.50 13.16
C ASP A 276 -8.82 22.26 14.21
N THR A 277 -8.70 23.58 14.23
CA THR A 277 -9.37 24.42 15.23
C THR A 277 -10.77 24.88 14.79
N PRO A 278 -11.70 25.10 15.74
CA PRO A 278 -13.02 25.66 15.41
C PRO A 278 -12.93 27.01 14.71
N SER A 279 -11.95 27.85 15.07
CA SER A 279 -11.74 29.16 14.45
C SER A 279 -11.42 29.07 12.95
N TYR A 280 -10.66 28.07 12.52
CA TYR A 280 -10.40 27.81 11.12
C TYR A 280 -11.68 27.50 10.35
N TYR A 281 -12.51 26.58 10.85
CA TYR A 281 -13.79 26.23 10.23
C TYR A 281 -14.75 27.39 10.14
N ILE A 282 -14.83 28.20 11.21
CA ILE A 282 -15.64 29.42 11.22
C ILE A 282 -15.14 30.42 10.15
N SER A 283 -13.83 30.59 9.98
CA SER A 283 -13.26 31.43 8.93
C SER A 283 -13.59 30.94 7.50
N LYS A 284 -13.88 29.65 7.34
CA LYS A 284 -14.33 29.04 6.09
C LYS A 284 -15.86 29.07 5.90
N GLY A 285 -16.60 29.73 6.80
CA GLY A 285 -18.06 29.92 6.68
C GLY A 285 -18.90 28.85 7.36
N TYR A 286 -18.32 27.91 8.10
CA TYR A 286 -19.10 26.95 8.87
C TYR A 286 -19.78 27.65 10.07
N ASN A 287 -21.00 27.23 10.40
CA ASN A 287 -21.63 27.74 11.62
C ASN A 287 -20.84 27.27 12.87
N PRO A 288 -20.85 28.06 13.98
CA PRO A 288 -20.03 27.75 15.14
C PRO A 288 -20.26 26.34 15.72
N LEU A 289 -21.52 25.88 15.80
CA LEU A 289 -21.83 24.57 16.36
C LEU A 289 -21.20 23.42 15.51
N ALA A 290 -21.34 23.50 14.20
CA ALA A 290 -20.73 22.53 13.26
C ALA A 290 -19.20 22.61 13.31
N ALA A 291 -18.62 23.81 13.43
CA ALA A 291 -17.18 24.04 13.53
C ALA A 291 -16.60 23.40 14.80
N TYR A 292 -17.24 23.60 15.96
CA TYR A 292 -16.81 22.96 17.21
C TYR A 292 -16.97 21.44 17.18
N ALA A 293 -18.10 20.93 16.65
CA ALA A 293 -18.33 19.49 16.57
C ALA A 293 -17.33 18.80 15.61
N GLY A 294 -17.12 19.36 14.43
CA GLY A 294 -16.18 18.83 13.44
C GLY A 294 -14.74 18.88 13.93
N SER A 295 -14.33 19.99 14.54
CA SER A 295 -13.00 20.12 15.15
C SER A 295 -12.78 19.11 16.29
N ALA A 296 -13.75 18.93 17.17
CA ALA A 296 -13.65 17.95 18.26
C ALA A 296 -13.54 16.51 17.72
N GLN A 297 -14.35 16.15 16.73
CA GLN A 297 -14.28 14.85 16.10
C GLN A 297 -12.92 14.61 15.45
N LEU A 298 -12.42 15.58 14.68
CA LEU A 298 -11.12 15.47 14.01
C LEU A 298 -9.98 15.31 15.01
N GLN A 299 -9.98 16.06 16.10
CA GLN A 299 -8.94 15.97 17.13
C GLN A 299 -9.00 14.67 17.93
N VAL A 300 -10.19 14.14 18.22
CA VAL A 300 -10.35 12.90 19.01
C VAL A 300 -10.05 11.68 18.15
N GLU A 301 -10.60 11.60 16.96
CA GLU A 301 -10.43 10.43 16.08
C GLU A 301 -9.14 10.52 15.26
N GLY A 302 -8.92 11.64 14.57
CA GLY A 302 -7.76 11.89 13.73
C GLY A 302 -6.47 11.98 14.55
N GLY A 303 -6.48 12.66 15.68
CA GLY A 303 -5.31 12.82 16.54
C GLY A 303 -4.76 11.48 17.06
N VAL A 304 -5.63 10.54 17.41
CA VAL A 304 -5.22 9.18 17.82
C VAL A 304 -4.59 8.41 16.66
N ILE A 305 -5.17 8.51 15.47
CA ILE A 305 -4.62 7.86 14.25
C ILE A 305 -3.26 8.46 13.92
N GLU A 306 -3.13 9.79 13.92
CA GLU A 306 -1.87 10.48 13.64
C GLU A 306 -0.79 10.16 14.68
N ALA A 307 -1.13 10.07 15.96
CA ALA A 307 -0.20 9.64 17.00
C ALA A 307 0.31 8.21 16.79
N ALA A 308 -0.58 7.31 16.34
CA ALA A 308 -0.22 5.92 16.03
C ALA A 308 0.74 5.84 14.84
N VAL A 309 0.45 6.54 13.73
CA VAL A 309 1.33 6.55 12.55
C VAL A 309 2.63 7.32 12.81
N ASN A 310 2.62 8.33 13.68
CA ASN A 310 3.82 9.00 14.16
C ASN A 310 4.75 8.03 14.91
N HIS A 311 4.18 7.22 15.81
CA HIS A 311 4.94 6.16 16.49
C HIS A 311 5.58 5.19 15.48
N CYS A 312 4.82 4.71 14.49
CA CYS A 312 5.34 3.84 13.42
C CYS A 312 6.46 4.53 12.61
N THR A 313 6.32 5.82 12.34
CA THR A 313 7.33 6.61 11.62
C THR A 313 8.64 6.70 12.41
N HIS A 314 8.55 6.90 13.72
CA HIS A 314 9.74 6.89 14.59
C HIS A 314 10.40 5.51 14.65
N MET A 315 9.63 4.41 14.66
CA MET A 315 10.17 3.05 14.57
C MET A 315 10.96 2.85 13.27
N LEU A 316 10.37 3.27 12.14
CA LEU A 316 11.03 3.18 10.84
C LEU A 316 12.29 4.04 10.80
N LYS A 317 12.22 5.29 11.27
CA LYS A 317 13.37 6.18 11.35
C LYS A 317 14.52 5.56 12.13
N ALA A 318 14.25 5.08 13.33
CA ALA A 318 15.28 4.44 14.18
C ALA A 318 15.91 3.22 13.49
N LYS A 319 15.12 2.46 12.74
CA LYS A 319 15.60 1.30 12.00
C LYS A 319 16.49 1.69 10.82
N LEU A 320 16.05 2.67 10.00
CA LEU A 320 16.80 3.17 8.84
C LEU A 320 18.11 3.84 9.28
N ASP A 321 18.08 4.65 10.34
CA ASP A 321 19.29 5.27 10.92
C ASP A 321 20.30 4.21 11.36
N LYS A 322 19.86 3.16 12.06
CA LYS A 322 20.71 2.04 12.48
C LYS A 322 21.33 1.28 11.30
N GLN A 323 20.63 1.23 10.19
CA GLN A 323 21.08 0.55 8.96
C GLN A 323 21.89 1.49 8.04
N ASN A 324 22.06 2.77 8.38
CA ASN A 324 22.66 3.79 7.53
C ASN A 324 21.94 3.87 6.15
N ILE A 325 20.61 3.82 6.14
CA ILE A 325 19.78 4.03 4.97
C ILE A 325 19.26 5.47 5.04
N PRO A 326 19.69 6.36 4.13
CA PRO A 326 19.30 7.76 4.18
C PRO A 326 17.83 7.93 3.82
N ALA A 327 17.13 8.79 4.56
CA ALA A 327 15.76 9.22 4.24
C ALA A 327 15.59 10.68 4.65
N THR A 328 14.76 11.41 3.91
CA THR A 328 14.30 12.75 4.28
C THR A 328 13.05 12.61 5.13
N TYR A 329 13.00 13.33 6.25
CA TYR A 329 11.86 13.33 7.18
C TYR A 329 11.27 14.73 7.31
N ASN A 330 9.95 14.81 7.47
CA ASN A 330 9.21 16.04 7.78
C ASN A 330 8.08 15.76 8.79
#